data_3ffee6589882bfcc4ac94351231e7269
#
_entry.id   3ffee6589882bfcc4ac94351231e7269
#
_cell.length_a   1.000
_cell.length_b   1.000
_cell.length_c   1.000
_cell.angle_alpha   90.00
_cell.angle_beta   90.00
_cell.angle_gamma   90.00
#
_symmetry.space_group_name_H-M   'P 1'
#
loop_
_entity.id
_entity.type
_entity.pdbx_description
1 polymer ?
#
loop_
_entity_poly.entity_id
_entity_poly.type
_entity_poly.pdbx_seq_one_letter_code
_entity_poly.pdbx_strand_id
1 'polypeptide(L)'
;MSGMTVPVSLTGRLLVASPAMTDPNFDRAVVLLLDHDAEGSLGVVLNRPTPVEVGAVLETWADLAGEPPVIFQGGPVGLDSALALAVVPGEQGEEEVLGWRRVHGAIGLVDLEAPPELLAGELGALRVFAGYAGWAPGQLEDELTQGAWFVVESEPGDVSAPAPERLWRSVLRRQRGELALVATYADDPSLN
;
A
#
# COMPACT_ATOMS: atom_id res chain seq x y z
N MET A 1 1.75 -32.31 21.98
CA MET A 1 1.42 -30.89 22.11
C MET A 1 1.38 -30.29 20.74
N SER A 2 0.19 -30.12 20.22
CA SER A 2 0.04 -29.34 19.00
C SER A 2 0.28 -27.87 19.37
N GLY A 3 1.44 -27.36 18.98
CA GLY A 3 1.68 -25.94 19.07
C GLY A 3 0.63 -25.21 18.25
N MET A 4 -0.23 -24.43 18.91
CA MET A 4 -1.07 -23.51 18.22
C MET A 4 -0.16 -22.49 17.53
N THR A 5 0.05 -22.67 16.22
CA THR A 5 0.71 -21.68 15.42
C THR A 5 -0.25 -20.49 15.35
N VAL A 6 0.04 -19.45 16.12
CA VAL A 6 -0.67 -18.17 15.96
C VAL A 6 -0.40 -17.71 14.54
N PRO A 7 -1.44 -17.50 13.70
CA PRO A 7 -1.22 -16.99 12.34
C PRO A 7 -0.44 -15.68 12.42
N VAL A 8 0.71 -15.63 11.75
CA VAL A 8 1.50 -14.39 11.68
C VAL A 8 0.70 -13.38 10.88
N SER A 9 0.36 -12.25 11.50
CA SER A 9 -0.30 -11.16 10.80
C SER A 9 0.64 -10.58 9.75
N LEU A 10 0.13 -10.41 8.53
CA LEU A 10 0.87 -9.77 7.44
C LEU A 10 0.64 -8.26 7.39
N THR A 11 -0.05 -7.68 8.37
CA THR A 11 -0.28 -6.23 8.45
C THR A 11 1.03 -5.48 8.32
N GLY A 12 1.05 -4.48 7.44
CA GLY A 12 2.24 -3.67 7.17
C GLY A 12 3.19 -4.27 6.12
N ARG A 13 2.94 -5.49 5.67
CA ARG A 13 3.71 -6.11 4.58
C ARG A 13 3.19 -5.65 3.23
N LEU A 14 4.05 -5.76 2.21
CA LEU A 14 3.63 -5.58 0.82
C LEU A 14 3.27 -6.93 0.21
N LEU A 15 2.19 -6.90 -0.57
CA LEU A 15 1.88 -7.97 -1.51
C LEU A 15 2.26 -7.48 -2.90
N VAL A 16 3.19 -8.17 -3.54
CA VAL A 16 3.64 -7.84 -4.89
C VAL A 16 3.06 -8.86 -5.84
N ALA A 17 2.30 -8.41 -6.83
CA ALA A 17 1.67 -9.30 -7.80
C ALA A 17 2.72 -10.10 -8.56
N SER A 18 2.54 -11.42 -8.65
CA SER A 18 3.44 -12.25 -9.45
C SER A 18 3.22 -11.98 -10.94
N PRO A 19 4.18 -12.28 -11.82
CA PRO A 19 4.01 -12.09 -13.26
C PRO A 19 2.85 -12.87 -13.87
N ALA A 20 2.39 -13.92 -13.19
CA ALA A 20 1.25 -14.74 -13.62
C ALA A 20 -0.10 -14.12 -13.28
N MET A 21 -0.13 -13.01 -12.55
CA MET A 21 -1.36 -12.31 -12.17
C MET A 21 -2.07 -11.82 -13.42
N THR A 22 -3.30 -12.30 -13.67
CA THR A 22 -4.09 -11.95 -14.84
C THR A 22 -5.24 -10.99 -14.54
N ASP A 23 -5.58 -10.80 -13.26
CA ASP A 23 -6.62 -9.87 -12.85
C ASP A 23 -6.16 -8.44 -13.17
N PRO A 24 -6.89 -7.70 -14.05
CA PRO A 24 -6.47 -6.34 -14.42
C PRO A 24 -6.47 -5.35 -13.26
N ASN A 25 -7.19 -5.63 -12.18
CA ASN A 25 -7.18 -4.80 -10.97
C ASN A 25 -5.83 -4.89 -10.24
N PHE A 26 -5.08 -5.97 -10.45
CA PHE A 26 -3.88 -6.28 -9.68
C PHE A 26 -2.66 -6.61 -10.54
N ASP A 27 -2.75 -6.42 -11.85
CA ASP A 27 -1.60 -6.61 -12.74
C ASP A 27 -0.46 -5.66 -12.35
N ARG A 28 0.70 -6.22 -12.02
CA ARG A 28 1.88 -5.47 -11.54
C ARG A 28 1.60 -4.61 -10.31
N ALA A 29 0.59 -4.96 -9.51
CA ALA A 29 0.23 -4.20 -8.33
C ALA A 29 1.20 -4.42 -7.17
N VAL A 30 1.40 -3.37 -6.39
CA VAL A 30 2.05 -3.42 -5.08
C VAL A 30 1.00 -2.98 -4.07
N VAL A 31 0.61 -3.88 -3.18
CA VAL A 31 -0.44 -3.63 -2.18
C VAL A 31 0.18 -3.54 -0.80
N LEU A 32 -0.14 -2.50 -0.06
CA LEU A 32 0.19 -2.42 1.37
C LEU A 32 -0.97 -3.00 2.16
N LEU A 33 -0.72 -4.02 2.96
CA LEU A 33 -1.73 -4.57 3.85
C LEU A 33 -1.92 -3.67 5.06
N LEU A 34 -3.12 -3.13 5.21
CA LEU A 34 -3.51 -2.28 6.34
C LEU A 34 -4.00 -3.09 7.52
N ASP A 35 -4.61 -4.24 7.24
CA ASP A 35 -5.12 -5.15 8.26
C ASP A 35 -5.16 -6.57 7.71
N HIS A 36 -4.85 -7.53 8.56
CA HIS A 36 -4.86 -8.96 8.20
C HIS A 36 -5.09 -9.80 9.44
N ASP A 37 -6.20 -10.53 9.45
CA ASP A 37 -6.54 -11.46 10.53
C ASP A 37 -7.39 -12.64 10.00
N ALA A 38 -7.95 -13.43 10.92
CA ALA A 38 -8.76 -14.59 10.56
C ALA A 38 -10.10 -14.20 9.90
N GLU A 39 -10.52 -12.94 10.02
CA GLU A 39 -11.76 -12.43 9.43
C GLU A 39 -11.58 -11.85 8.02
N GLY A 40 -10.36 -11.78 7.55
CA GLY A 40 -10.03 -11.29 6.22
C GLY A 40 -8.86 -10.33 6.20
N SER A 41 -8.67 -9.67 5.08
CA SER A 41 -7.59 -8.72 4.88
C SER A 41 -8.07 -7.48 4.15
N LEU A 42 -7.42 -6.36 4.43
CA LEU A 42 -7.67 -5.06 3.81
C LEU A 42 -6.34 -4.44 3.39
N GLY A 43 -6.27 -3.93 2.17
CA GLY A 43 -5.08 -3.27 1.68
C GLY A 43 -5.37 -2.18 0.67
N VAL A 44 -4.32 -1.48 0.28
CA VAL A 44 -4.39 -0.46 -0.77
C VAL A 44 -3.31 -0.68 -1.80
N VAL A 45 -3.67 -0.56 -3.07
CA VAL A 45 -2.73 -0.60 -4.18
C VAL A 45 -1.97 0.73 -4.21
N LEU A 46 -0.64 0.67 -4.14
CA LEU A 46 0.21 1.85 -4.00
C LEU A 46 0.60 2.51 -5.32
N ASN A 47 0.48 1.81 -6.44
CA ASN A 47 1.10 2.19 -7.70
C ASN A 47 0.13 2.41 -8.86
N ARG A 48 -1.08 2.87 -8.57
CA ARG A 48 -2.12 3.16 -9.57
C ARG A 48 -2.54 4.63 -9.51
N PRO A 49 -1.74 5.58 -10.02
CA PRO A 49 -2.16 6.98 -10.07
C PRO A 49 -3.31 7.17 -11.05
N THR A 50 -4.22 8.08 -10.71
CA THR A 50 -5.30 8.52 -11.60
C THR A 50 -4.99 9.91 -12.12
N PRO A 51 -5.69 10.41 -13.15
CA PRO A 51 -5.52 11.79 -13.59
C PRO A 51 -6.21 12.83 -12.69
N VAL A 52 -6.88 12.41 -11.62
CA VAL A 52 -7.61 13.33 -10.73
C VAL A 52 -6.66 13.95 -9.71
N GLU A 53 -6.53 15.28 -9.73
CA GLU A 53 -5.69 15.99 -8.76
C GLU A 53 -6.32 15.97 -7.36
N VAL A 54 -5.49 15.82 -6.34
CA VAL A 54 -5.92 15.87 -4.93
C VAL A 54 -6.67 17.18 -4.65
N GLY A 55 -6.16 18.31 -5.15
CA GLY A 55 -6.76 19.62 -4.97
C GLY A 55 -8.16 19.79 -5.57
N ALA A 56 -8.54 18.96 -6.55
CA ALA A 56 -9.87 18.98 -7.13
C ALA A 56 -10.93 18.32 -6.24
N VAL A 57 -10.52 17.44 -5.33
CA VAL A 57 -11.42 16.65 -4.48
C VAL A 57 -11.26 17.01 -3.00
N LEU A 58 -10.02 17.20 -2.57
CA LEU A 58 -9.65 17.49 -1.18
C LEU A 58 -8.75 18.72 -1.15
N GLU A 59 -9.33 19.88 -1.44
CA GLU A 59 -8.60 21.15 -1.59
C GLU A 59 -7.69 21.47 -0.40
N THR A 60 -8.17 21.24 0.82
CA THR A 60 -7.43 21.55 2.04
C THR A 60 -6.20 20.68 2.24
N TRP A 61 -6.11 19.55 1.57
CA TRP A 61 -4.99 18.61 1.66
C TRP A 61 -4.00 18.70 0.49
N ALA A 62 -4.30 19.55 -0.50
CA ALA A 62 -3.48 19.64 -1.72
C ALA A 62 -2.00 19.93 -1.44
N ASP A 63 -1.73 20.86 -0.52
CA ASP A 63 -0.36 21.28 -0.20
C ASP A 63 0.47 20.19 0.50
N LEU A 64 -0.19 19.22 1.11
CA LEU A 64 0.47 18.11 1.80
C LEU A 64 0.66 16.88 0.91
N ALA A 65 0.02 16.86 -0.25
CA ALA A 65 0.14 15.74 -1.19
C ALA A 65 1.54 15.67 -1.80
N GLY A 66 2.14 14.47 -1.78
CA GLY A 66 3.43 14.22 -2.44
C GLY A 66 3.27 14.08 -3.95
N GLU A 67 4.38 14.06 -4.65
CA GLU A 67 4.41 13.92 -6.11
C GLU A 67 4.21 12.45 -6.55
N PRO A 68 3.36 12.20 -7.54
CA PRO A 68 2.44 13.13 -8.19
C PRO A 68 1.22 13.45 -7.30
N PRO A 69 0.75 14.73 -7.29
CA PRO A 69 -0.32 15.15 -6.36
C PRO A 69 -1.71 14.77 -6.87
N VAL A 70 -1.89 13.51 -7.18
CA VAL A 70 -3.14 12.95 -7.71
C VAL A 70 -3.71 11.92 -6.76
N ILE A 71 -5.00 11.62 -6.95
CA ILE A 71 -5.67 10.51 -6.27
C ILE A 71 -5.17 9.21 -6.88
N PHE A 72 -4.81 8.24 -6.05
CA PHE A 72 -4.44 6.89 -6.49
C PHE A 72 -5.64 5.97 -6.34
N GLN A 73 -5.81 5.03 -7.23
CA GLN A 73 -6.82 3.99 -7.09
C GLN A 73 -6.27 2.89 -6.19
N GLY A 74 -6.78 2.83 -4.96
CA GLY A 74 -6.31 1.88 -3.95
C GLY A 74 -6.87 0.47 -4.09
N GLY A 75 -7.83 0.26 -4.98
CA GLY A 75 -8.44 -1.04 -5.23
C GLY A 75 -9.84 -0.93 -5.83
N PRO A 76 -10.46 -2.06 -6.14
CA PRO A 76 -11.75 -2.08 -6.84
C PRO A 76 -12.96 -1.87 -5.93
N VAL A 77 -12.79 -1.86 -4.60
CA VAL A 77 -13.88 -1.78 -3.62
C VAL A 77 -13.98 -0.35 -3.08
N GLY A 78 -15.20 0.15 -2.90
CA GLY A 78 -15.44 1.43 -2.24
C GLY A 78 -14.79 2.62 -2.93
N LEU A 79 -14.89 2.73 -4.24
CA LEU A 79 -14.25 3.79 -5.03
C LEU A 79 -14.72 5.21 -4.68
N ASP A 80 -15.84 5.34 -3.96
CA ASP A 80 -16.36 6.59 -3.43
C ASP A 80 -15.78 6.93 -2.05
N SER A 81 -14.99 6.05 -1.47
CA SER A 81 -14.33 6.25 -0.18
C SER A 81 -12.88 6.67 -0.41
N ALA A 82 -12.43 7.67 0.37
CA ALA A 82 -11.05 8.12 0.34
C ALA A 82 -10.34 7.73 1.64
N LEU A 83 -9.10 7.30 1.51
CA LEU A 83 -8.20 7.15 2.64
C LEU A 83 -6.84 7.76 2.28
N ALA A 84 -6.07 8.12 3.27
CA ALA A 84 -4.76 8.70 3.05
C ALA A 84 -3.71 8.00 3.91
N LEU A 85 -2.54 7.81 3.32
CA LEU A 85 -1.36 7.32 4.01
C LEU A 85 -0.30 8.41 4.07
N ALA A 86 0.40 8.47 5.17
CA ALA A 86 1.55 9.35 5.32
C ALA A 86 2.57 8.73 6.25
N VAL A 87 3.80 9.17 6.10
CA VAL A 87 4.92 8.79 6.95
C VAL A 87 5.11 9.89 7.99
N VAL A 88 5.18 9.50 9.26
CA VAL A 88 5.65 10.37 10.33
C VAL A 88 7.09 9.99 10.62
N PRO A 89 8.07 10.80 10.17
CA PRO A 89 9.47 10.49 10.41
C PRO A 89 9.84 10.67 11.90
N GLY A 90 10.84 9.93 12.33
CA GLY A 90 11.35 10.00 13.70
C GLY A 90 11.38 8.64 14.38
N GLU A 91 12.04 8.60 15.53
CA GLU A 91 12.05 7.41 16.36
C GLU A 91 10.64 7.12 16.87
N GLN A 92 10.36 5.85 17.08
CA GLN A 92 9.07 5.40 17.62
C GLN A 92 8.92 5.92 19.05
N GLY A 93 8.55 7.19 19.17
CA GLY A 93 8.22 7.78 20.45
C GLY A 93 6.82 7.37 20.88
N GLU A 94 6.57 7.46 22.18
CA GLU A 94 5.26 7.18 22.77
C GLU A 94 4.24 8.29 22.45
N GLU A 95 4.64 9.33 21.74
CA GLU A 95 3.77 10.44 21.38
C GLU A 95 2.88 10.08 20.21
N GLU A 96 1.57 10.04 20.48
CA GLU A 96 0.57 9.88 19.44
C GLU A 96 0.41 11.20 18.68
N VAL A 97 0.55 11.14 17.35
CA VAL A 97 0.24 12.27 16.49
C VAL A 97 -1.26 12.31 16.26
N LEU A 98 -1.91 13.41 16.65
CA LEU A 98 -3.36 13.58 16.45
C LEU A 98 -3.71 13.57 14.97
N GLY A 99 -4.70 12.75 14.60
CA GLY A 99 -5.16 12.64 13.22
C GLY A 99 -4.36 11.67 12.36
N TRP A 100 -3.39 10.97 12.95
CA TRP A 100 -2.59 9.96 12.28
C TRP A 100 -2.53 8.69 13.13
N ARG A 101 -2.83 7.55 12.53
CA ARG A 101 -2.80 6.25 13.23
C ARG A 101 -1.77 5.34 12.58
N ARG A 102 -0.80 4.89 13.34
CA ARG A 102 0.24 3.98 12.88
C ARG A 102 -0.35 2.68 12.34
N VAL A 103 0.12 2.28 11.18
CA VAL A 103 -0.15 0.95 10.60
C VAL A 103 1.05 0.05 10.82
N HIS A 104 2.25 0.52 10.41
CA HIS A 104 3.48 -0.25 10.52
C HIS A 104 4.69 0.68 10.36
N GLY A 105 5.65 0.58 11.27
CA GLY A 105 6.84 1.42 11.21
C GLY A 105 6.47 2.90 11.26
N ALA A 106 6.95 3.67 10.31
CA ALA A 106 6.64 5.09 10.17
C ALA A 106 5.39 5.36 9.33
N ILE A 107 4.74 4.32 8.79
CA ILE A 107 3.58 4.44 7.92
C ILE A 107 2.30 4.43 8.74
N GLY A 108 1.39 5.34 8.45
CA GLY A 108 0.09 5.38 9.10
C GLY A 108 -1.03 5.98 8.26
N LEU A 109 -2.24 5.82 8.76
CA LEU A 109 -3.46 6.37 8.16
C LEU A 109 -3.71 7.78 8.68
N VAL A 110 -4.06 8.68 7.77
CA VAL A 110 -4.40 10.06 8.08
C VAL A 110 -5.91 10.20 8.16
N ASP A 111 -6.39 10.86 9.20
CA ASP A 111 -7.79 11.26 9.31
C ASP A 111 -8.02 12.49 8.43
N LEU A 112 -8.65 12.29 7.28
CA LEU A 112 -8.94 13.37 6.34
C LEU A 112 -10.01 14.37 6.83
N GLU A 113 -10.73 14.03 7.91
CA GLU A 113 -11.67 14.92 8.55
C GLU A 113 -11.00 15.84 9.59
N ALA A 114 -9.77 15.52 9.98
CA ALA A 114 -9.00 16.37 10.89
C ALA A 114 -8.50 17.63 10.16
N PRO A 115 -8.29 18.74 10.88
CA PRO A 115 -7.69 19.92 10.27
C PRO A 115 -6.26 19.61 9.77
N PRO A 116 -5.93 19.90 8.49
CA PRO A 116 -4.59 19.65 7.97
C PRO A 116 -3.48 20.35 8.76
N GLU A 117 -3.78 21.47 9.38
CA GLU A 117 -2.83 22.27 10.16
C GLU A 117 -2.24 21.47 11.35
N LEU A 118 -2.99 20.53 11.90
CA LEU A 118 -2.52 19.68 12.99
C LEU A 118 -1.39 18.76 12.55
N LEU A 119 -1.32 18.43 11.27
CA LEU A 119 -0.44 17.41 10.72
C LEU A 119 0.68 17.98 9.85
N ALA A 120 0.54 19.23 9.39
CA ALA A 120 1.44 19.81 8.39
C ALA A 120 2.92 19.79 8.78
N GLY A 121 3.22 19.92 10.07
CA GLY A 121 4.61 19.89 10.57
C GLY A 121 5.11 18.49 10.96
N GLU A 122 4.21 17.50 10.99
CA GLU A 122 4.50 16.14 11.47
C GLU A 122 4.66 15.13 10.34
N LEU A 123 3.95 15.36 9.22
CA LEU A 123 3.92 14.41 8.12
C LEU A 123 5.07 14.64 7.12
N GLY A 124 5.61 13.53 6.61
CA GLY A 124 6.26 13.52 5.32
C GLY A 124 5.22 13.64 4.19
N ALA A 125 5.50 13.08 3.03
CA ALA A 125 4.56 13.13 1.92
C ALA A 125 3.28 12.34 2.24
N LEU A 126 2.15 12.93 1.92
CA LEU A 126 0.82 12.32 2.05
C LEU A 126 0.36 11.84 0.67
N ARG A 127 -0.27 10.68 0.62
CA ARG A 127 -0.88 10.16 -0.61
C ARG A 127 -2.31 9.73 -0.33
N VAL A 128 -3.22 10.15 -1.22
CA VAL A 128 -4.65 9.87 -1.11
C VAL A 128 -5.05 8.77 -2.07
N PHE A 129 -5.85 7.82 -1.58
CA PHE A 129 -6.33 6.67 -2.34
C PHE A 129 -7.85 6.69 -2.38
N ALA A 130 -8.43 6.41 -3.55
CA ALA A 130 -9.85 6.12 -3.70
C ALA A 130 -10.00 4.60 -3.81
N GLY A 131 -10.86 4.02 -2.98
CA GLY A 131 -11.07 2.58 -2.97
C GLY A 131 -9.95 1.81 -2.24
N TYR A 132 -10.19 0.53 -2.10
CA TYR A 132 -9.28 -0.39 -1.40
C TYR A 132 -9.41 -1.80 -1.99
N ALA A 133 -8.52 -2.69 -1.58
CA ALA A 133 -8.56 -4.11 -1.89
C ALA A 133 -8.97 -4.88 -0.64
N GLY A 134 -9.86 -5.83 -0.78
CA GLY A 134 -10.34 -6.65 0.33
C GLY A 134 -10.24 -8.14 0.00
N TRP A 135 -9.97 -8.94 1.01
CA TRP A 135 -9.94 -10.40 0.93
C TRP A 135 -10.86 -10.97 2.01
N ALA A 136 -11.70 -11.92 1.60
CA ALA A 136 -12.54 -12.68 2.52
C ALA A 136 -11.68 -13.57 3.42
N PRO A 137 -12.24 -14.08 4.55
CA PRO A 137 -11.49 -14.98 5.42
C PRO A 137 -10.87 -16.15 4.64
N GLY A 138 -9.56 -16.34 4.76
CA GLY A 138 -8.81 -17.41 4.07
C GLY A 138 -8.50 -17.17 2.60
N GLN A 139 -9.07 -16.16 1.98
CA GLN A 139 -8.87 -15.90 0.54
C GLN A 139 -7.42 -15.53 0.24
N LEU A 140 -6.82 -14.65 1.01
CA LEU A 140 -5.43 -14.23 0.78
C LEU A 140 -4.48 -15.43 0.93
N GLU A 141 -4.68 -16.25 1.95
CA GLU A 141 -3.88 -17.44 2.20
C GLU A 141 -3.96 -18.42 1.02
N ASP A 142 -5.14 -18.60 0.44
CA ASP A 142 -5.32 -19.43 -0.76
C ASP A 142 -4.57 -18.85 -1.96
N GLU A 143 -4.65 -17.54 -2.17
CA GLU A 143 -3.94 -16.86 -3.26
C GLU A 143 -2.42 -16.93 -3.09
N LEU A 144 -1.93 -16.85 -1.85
CA LEU A 144 -0.51 -17.03 -1.55
C LEU A 144 -0.05 -18.45 -1.87
N THR A 145 -0.86 -19.45 -1.53
CA THR A 145 -0.59 -20.86 -1.86
C THR A 145 -0.53 -21.08 -3.37
N GLN A 146 -1.34 -20.37 -4.13
CA GLN A 146 -1.38 -20.42 -5.60
C GLN A 146 -0.23 -19.64 -6.27
N GLY A 147 0.57 -18.91 -5.50
CA GLY A 147 1.67 -18.12 -6.04
C GLY A 147 1.24 -16.83 -6.73
N ALA A 148 0.05 -16.31 -6.40
CA ALA A 148 -0.46 -15.07 -6.98
C ALA A 148 0.30 -13.84 -6.49
N TRP A 149 0.80 -13.87 -5.26
CA TRP A 149 1.46 -12.76 -4.59
C TRP A 149 2.79 -13.17 -3.98
N PHE A 150 3.75 -12.25 -3.98
CA PHE A 150 4.95 -12.33 -3.16
C PHE A 150 4.77 -11.43 -1.94
N VAL A 151 5.10 -11.93 -0.76
CA VAL A 151 5.05 -11.15 0.49
C VAL A 151 6.45 -10.63 0.78
N VAL A 152 6.59 -9.31 0.90
CA VAL A 152 7.88 -8.67 1.17
C VAL A 152 7.71 -7.57 2.23
N GLU A 153 8.83 -7.15 2.82
CA GLU A 153 8.85 -6.05 3.77
C GLU A 153 8.52 -4.73 3.08
N SER A 154 7.74 -3.89 3.76
CA SER A 154 7.50 -2.51 3.31
C SER A 154 8.60 -1.58 3.82
N GLU A 155 8.81 -0.51 3.07
CA GLU A 155 9.64 0.63 3.49
C GLU A 155 8.80 1.89 3.46
N PRO A 156 9.09 2.89 4.32
CA PRO A 156 8.29 4.12 4.34
C PRO A 156 8.16 4.81 2.99
N GLY A 157 9.22 4.81 2.18
CA GLY A 157 9.21 5.43 0.86
C GLY A 157 8.27 4.77 -0.16
N ASP A 158 7.79 3.57 0.11
CA ASP A 158 6.89 2.86 -0.81
C ASP A 158 5.53 3.57 -0.95
N VAL A 159 5.05 4.22 0.12
CA VAL A 159 3.75 4.89 0.11
C VAL A 159 3.81 6.26 -0.55
N SER A 160 4.99 6.78 -0.83
CA SER A 160 5.19 8.10 -1.43
C SER A 160 6.13 8.06 -2.62
N ALA A 161 6.31 6.91 -3.26
CA ALA A 161 7.21 6.75 -4.40
C ALA A 161 6.88 7.76 -5.51
N PRO A 162 7.84 8.61 -5.93
CA PRO A 162 7.58 9.66 -6.92
C PRO A 162 7.36 9.12 -8.34
N ALA A 163 7.81 7.91 -8.62
CA ALA A 163 7.61 7.22 -9.89
C ALA A 163 6.83 5.92 -9.64
N PRO A 164 5.51 5.99 -9.39
CA PRO A 164 4.72 4.81 -9.01
C PRO A 164 4.71 3.73 -10.08
N GLU A 165 4.86 4.07 -11.34
CA GLU A 165 4.96 3.13 -12.46
C GLU A 165 6.19 2.23 -12.37
N ARG A 166 7.19 2.60 -11.58
CA ARG A 166 8.41 1.82 -11.36
C ARG A 166 8.41 1.04 -10.05
N LEU A 167 7.38 1.25 -9.21
CA LEU A 167 7.38 0.71 -7.86
C LEU A 167 7.47 -0.82 -7.84
N TRP A 168 6.72 -1.51 -8.70
CA TRP A 168 6.72 -2.97 -8.77
C TRP A 168 8.14 -3.51 -8.98
N ARG A 169 8.86 -2.95 -9.97
CA ARG A 169 10.23 -3.38 -10.25
C ARG A 169 11.22 -2.96 -9.16
N SER A 170 11.05 -1.75 -8.61
CA SER A 170 11.89 -1.26 -7.51
C SER A 170 11.81 -2.13 -6.27
N VAL A 171 10.60 -2.49 -5.89
CA VAL A 171 10.38 -3.34 -4.72
C VAL A 171 11.00 -4.72 -4.92
N LEU A 172 10.83 -5.30 -6.10
CA LEU A 172 11.41 -6.61 -6.41
C LEU A 172 12.94 -6.58 -6.48
N ARG A 173 13.52 -5.54 -7.07
CA ARG A 173 14.98 -5.41 -7.19
C ARG A 173 15.72 -5.34 -5.86
N ARG A 174 15.07 -4.79 -4.83
CA ARG A 174 15.70 -4.69 -3.52
C ARG A 174 15.62 -5.98 -2.71
N GLN A 175 14.89 -6.99 -3.22
CA GLN A 175 14.83 -8.30 -2.59
C GLN A 175 16.11 -9.09 -2.86
N ARG A 176 16.32 -10.16 -2.10
CA ARG A 176 17.42 -11.07 -2.31
C ARG A 176 16.94 -12.33 -3.06
N GLY A 177 17.84 -12.95 -3.81
CA GLY A 177 17.57 -14.22 -4.47
C GLY A 177 16.66 -14.08 -5.69
N GLU A 178 15.80 -15.06 -5.89
CA GLU A 178 14.99 -15.20 -7.10
C GLU A 178 14.00 -14.04 -7.34
N LEU A 179 13.50 -13.42 -6.27
CA LEU A 179 12.55 -12.30 -6.44
C LEU A 179 13.15 -11.13 -7.17
N ALA A 180 14.44 -10.85 -6.99
CA ALA A 180 15.12 -9.77 -7.72
C ALA A 180 15.12 -10.01 -9.23
N LEU A 181 15.15 -11.26 -9.66
CA LEU A 181 15.13 -11.62 -11.08
C LEU A 181 13.76 -11.38 -11.71
N VAL A 182 12.69 -11.46 -10.93
CA VAL A 182 11.33 -11.21 -11.42
C VAL A 182 11.18 -9.78 -11.94
N ALA A 183 11.96 -8.83 -11.42
CA ALA A 183 11.95 -7.45 -11.88
C ALA A 183 12.35 -7.30 -13.35
N THR A 184 12.98 -8.32 -13.95
CA THR A 184 13.40 -8.32 -15.35
C THR A 184 12.36 -8.89 -16.30
N TYR A 185 11.24 -9.41 -15.79
CA TYR A 185 10.19 -9.99 -16.59
C TYR A 185 9.52 -8.93 -17.46
N ALA A 186 9.16 -9.31 -18.69
CA ALA A 186 8.44 -8.44 -19.59
C ALA A 186 7.05 -8.10 -19.06
N ASP A 187 6.53 -6.93 -19.45
CA ASP A 187 5.19 -6.49 -19.05
C ASP A 187 4.09 -7.40 -19.64
N ASP A 188 4.34 -7.97 -20.81
CA ASP A 188 3.44 -8.96 -21.42
C ASP A 188 3.80 -10.35 -20.89
N PRO A 189 2.91 -11.01 -20.11
CA PRO A 189 3.19 -12.32 -19.55
C PRO A 189 3.48 -13.41 -20.60
N SER A 190 3.01 -13.24 -21.83
CA SER A 190 3.27 -14.21 -22.90
C SER A 190 4.73 -14.23 -23.38
N LEU A 191 5.51 -13.21 -23.02
CA LEU A 191 6.92 -13.09 -23.38
C LEU A 191 7.87 -13.64 -22.32
N ASN A 192 7.33 -14.11 -21.19
CA ASN A 192 8.12 -14.64 -20.07
C ASN A 192 8.21 -16.14 -20.07
#